data_0b7b3c5ad8da2f9c39aefa2012cc3024
#
_entry.id   0b7b3c5ad8da2f9c39aefa2012cc3024
#
_cell.length_a   1.000
_cell.length_b   1.000
_cell.length_c   1.000
_cell.angle_alpha   90.00
_cell.angle_beta   90.00
_cell.angle_gamma   90.00
#
_symmetry.space_group_name_H-M   'P 1'
#
loop_
_entity.id
_entity.type
_entity.pdbx_description
1 polymer ?
#
loop_
_entity_poly.entity_id
_entity_poly.type
_entity_poly.pdbx_seq_one_letter_code
_entity_poly.pdbx_strand_id
1 'polypeptide(L)'
;MAYINRSLLIRKLVPTNPRKQYTHGWYAWECLSGDMTVQQYLDAPFDPDAPVKGKGRSNRPFTGPTILHLETDLESGFIELYQHA
;
A
#
# COMPACT_ATOMS: atom_id res chain seq x y z
N MET A 1 -12.35 12.35 -6.20
CA MET A 1 -11.65 11.10 -5.91
C MET A 1 -12.03 10.04 -6.93
N ALA A 2 -11.07 9.43 -7.53
CA ALA A 2 -11.33 8.40 -8.54
C ALA A 2 -11.74 7.08 -7.87
N TYR A 3 -12.73 6.42 -8.45
CA TYR A 3 -13.11 5.09 -8.00
C TYR A 3 -12.03 4.07 -8.43
N ILE A 4 -11.59 3.25 -7.50
CA ILE A 4 -10.64 2.17 -7.79
C ILE A 4 -11.38 0.85 -7.73
N ASN A 5 -11.38 0.13 -8.87
CA ASN A 5 -12.01 -1.18 -8.96
C ASN A 5 -11.15 -2.19 -8.18
N ARG A 6 -11.77 -2.83 -7.18
CA ARG A 6 -11.06 -3.74 -6.28
C ARG A 6 -10.67 -5.06 -6.91
N SER A 7 -11.17 -5.36 -8.11
CA SER A 7 -10.78 -6.57 -8.84
C SER A 7 -9.56 -6.36 -9.72
N LEU A 8 -9.07 -5.13 -9.85
CA LEU A 8 -7.84 -4.86 -10.60
C LEU A 8 -6.64 -5.46 -9.89
N LEU A 9 -5.65 -5.88 -10.67
CA LEU A 9 -4.38 -6.38 -10.16
C LEU A 9 -3.40 -5.23 -9.96
N ILE A 10 -2.50 -5.39 -9.02
CA ILE A 10 -1.48 -4.40 -8.70
C ILE A 10 -0.12 -4.89 -9.18
N ARG A 11 0.59 -4.05 -9.93
CA ARG A 11 1.96 -4.34 -10.36
C ARG A 11 2.91 -3.31 -9.77
N LYS A 12 3.96 -3.77 -9.08
CA LYS A 12 5.01 -2.90 -8.59
C LYS A 12 5.89 -2.48 -9.76
N LEU A 13 6.15 -1.18 -9.87
CA LEU A 13 7.00 -0.62 -10.94
C LEU A 13 8.42 -0.36 -10.46
N VAL A 14 8.68 -0.44 -9.16
CA VAL A 14 10.01 -0.26 -8.59
C VAL A 14 10.40 -1.51 -7.80
N PRO A 15 11.69 -1.90 -7.79
CA PRO A 15 12.11 -3.18 -7.21
C PRO A 15 12.17 -3.18 -5.70
N THR A 16 12.28 -2.01 -5.06
CA THR A 16 12.39 -1.90 -3.61
C THR A 16 11.34 -0.93 -3.09
N ASN A 17 11.09 -1.00 -1.78
CA ASN A 17 10.12 -0.13 -1.14
C ASN A 17 10.61 1.33 -1.23
N PRO A 18 9.87 2.23 -1.94
CA PRO A 18 10.30 3.61 -2.11
C PRO A 18 9.93 4.53 -0.95
N ARG A 19 9.22 4.00 0.04
CA ARG A 19 8.74 4.80 1.16
C ARG A 19 9.79 4.86 2.27
N LYS A 20 9.68 5.90 3.10
CA LYS A 20 10.56 6.02 4.26
C LYS A 20 10.26 4.92 5.27
N GLN A 21 11.30 4.23 5.72
CA GLN A 21 11.19 3.06 6.59
C GLN A 21 10.37 3.37 7.85
N TYR A 22 9.52 2.43 8.23
CA TYR A 22 8.67 2.45 9.43
C TYR A 22 7.55 3.50 9.41
N THR A 23 7.27 4.14 8.26
CA THR A 23 6.07 4.96 8.11
C THR A 23 4.88 4.10 7.73
N HIS A 24 3.66 4.65 7.87
CA HIS A 24 2.46 3.93 7.44
C HIS A 24 2.54 3.52 5.97
N GLY A 25 3.00 4.43 5.12
CA GLY A 25 3.16 4.13 3.69
C GLY A 25 4.15 3.01 3.44
N TRP A 26 5.22 2.94 4.22
CA TRP A 26 6.21 1.87 4.11
C TRP A 26 5.59 0.52 4.45
N TYR A 27 4.84 0.44 5.56
CA TYR A 27 4.16 -0.80 5.94
C TYR A 27 3.11 -1.20 4.92
N ALA A 28 2.36 -0.23 4.37
CA ALA A 28 1.38 -0.51 3.33
C ALA A 28 2.06 -1.08 2.09
N TRP A 29 3.21 -0.54 1.69
CA TRP A 29 3.96 -1.07 0.57
C TRP A 29 4.42 -2.51 0.82
N GLU A 30 4.84 -2.82 2.05
CA GLU A 30 5.28 -4.18 2.40
C GLU A 30 4.15 -5.20 2.34
N CYS A 31 2.89 -4.76 2.34
CA CYS A 31 1.74 -5.64 2.13
C CYS A 31 1.55 -6.02 0.66
N LEU A 32 2.22 -5.33 -0.27
CA LEU A 32 2.10 -5.65 -1.68
C LEU A 32 2.88 -6.91 -2.03
N SER A 33 2.26 -7.79 -2.78
CA SER A 33 2.93 -8.94 -3.37
C SER A 33 2.58 -9.01 -4.86
N GLY A 34 3.32 -9.79 -5.61
CA GLY A 34 3.06 -9.91 -7.04
C GLY A 34 1.68 -10.50 -7.30
N ASP A 35 1.02 -9.98 -8.32
CA ASP A 35 -0.26 -10.52 -8.83
C ASP A 35 -1.41 -10.50 -7.82
N MET A 36 -1.39 -9.60 -6.83
CA MET A 36 -2.52 -9.46 -5.92
C MET A 36 -3.53 -8.45 -6.45
N THR A 37 -4.81 -8.66 -6.10
CA THR A 37 -5.85 -7.69 -6.42
C THR A 37 -5.87 -6.55 -5.41
N VAL A 38 -6.54 -5.46 -5.77
CA VAL A 38 -6.74 -4.35 -4.83
C VAL A 38 -7.45 -4.84 -3.56
N GLN A 39 -8.45 -5.71 -3.70
CA GLN A 39 -9.16 -6.25 -2.53
C GLN A 39 -8.22 -7.07 -1.64
N GLN A 40 -7.36 -7.90 -2.23
CA GLN A 40 -6.39 -8.68 -1.46
C GLN A 40 -5.40 -7.78 -0.73
N TYR A 41 -4.99 -6.68 -1.35
CA TYR A 41 -4.13 -5.70 -0.69
C TYR A 41 -4.83 -5.07 0.52
N LEU A 42 -6.11 -4.68 0.37
CA LEU A 42 -6.85 -4.08 1.47
C LEU A 42 -7.09 -5.06 2.62
N ASP A 43 -7.13 -6.36 2.32
CA ASP A 43 -7.33 -7.42 3.31
C ASP A 43 -6.01 -8.03 3.79
N ALA A 44 -4.86 -7.51 3.37
CA ALA A 44 -3.57 -8.09 3.70
C ALA A 44 -3.32 -8.08 5.21
N PRO A 45 -2.72 -9.16 5.75
CA PRO A 45 -2.37 -9.21 7.15
C PRO A 45 -1.25 -8.21 7.48
N PHE A 46 -1.29 -7.67 8.69
CA PHE A 46 -0.28 -6.73 9.16
C PHE A 46 -0.10 -6.90 10.67
N ASP A 47 1.04 -6.39 11.17
CA ASP A 47 1.35 -6.44 12.59
C ASP A 47 0.95 -5.11 13.24
N PRO A 48 -0.10 -5.08 14.09
CA PRO A 48 -0.51 -3.83 14.71
C PRO A 48 0.47 -3.32 15.76
N ASP A 49 1.40 -4.17 16.20
CA ASP A 49 2.41 -3.81 17.20
C ASP A 49 3.74 -3.41 16.55
N ALA A 50 3.82 -3.39 15.22
CA ALA A 50 5.04 -2.99 14.54
C ALA A 50 5.39 -1.54 14.83
N PRO A 51 6.67 -1.22 15.06
CA PRO A 51 7.07 0.15 15.38
C PRO A 51 6.84 1.09 14.20
N VAL A 52 6.19 2.22 14.46
CA VAL A 52 5.91 3.23 13.46
C VAL A 52 6.72 4.48 13.78
N LYS A 53 7.45 4.98 12.78
CA LYS A 53 8.15 6.25 12.88
C LYS A 53 7.38 7.31 12.11
N GLY A 54 7.08 8.40 12.79
CA GLY A 54 6.39 9.52 12.18
C GLY A 54 6.40 10.69 13.13
N LYS A 55 5.89 11.82 12.67
CA LYS A 55 5.79 13.02 13.50
C LYS A 55 4.33 13.27 13.81
N GLY A 56 4.03 13.60 15.07
CA GLY A 56 2.67 13.91 15.49
C GLY A 56 1.72 12.77 15.22
N ARG A 57 0.71 13.01 14.38
CA ARG A 57 -0.34 12.02 14.09
C ARG A 57 0.19 10.75 13.44
N SER A 58 1.35 10.81 12.80
CA SER A 58 1.93 9.65 12.13
C SER A 58 2.50 8.61 13.10
N ASN A 59 2.52 8.90 14.40
CA ASN A 59 2.97 7.94 15.41
C ASN A 59 1.91 6.89 15.77
N ARG A 60 0.74 6.95 15.17
CA ARG A 60 -0.32 5.98 15.45
C ARG A 60 0.06 4.60 14.92
N PRO A 61 -0.40 3.52 15.56
CA PRO A 61 -0.18 2.18 15.04
C PRO A 61 -0.71 2.06 13.62
N PHE A 62 -0.01 1.25 12.82
CA PHE A 62 -0.48 0.94 11.47
C PHE A 62 -1.72 0.05 11.57
N THR A 63 -2.79 0.44 10.91
CA THR A 63 -4.07 -0.26 10.97
C THR A 63 -4.42 -0.97 9.66
N GLY A 64 -3.44 -1.19 8.81
CA GLY A 64 -3.63 -1.89 7.55
C GLY A 64 -3.55 -0.96 6.36
N PRO A 65 -3.33 -1.54 5.17
CA PRO A 65 -3.29 -0.74 3.95
C PRO A 65 -4.68 -0.19 3.60
N THR A 66 -4.71 0.99 3.00
CA THR A 66 -5.95 1.65 2.63
C THR A 66 -5.91 2.09 1.17
N ILE A 67 -7.07 2.48 0.67
CA ILE A 67 -7.19 3.04 -0.68
C ILE A 67 -6.31 4.30 -0.82
N LEU A 68 -6.20 5.08 0.25
CA LEU A 68 -5.37 6.29 0.21
C LEU A 68 -3.89 5.94 -0.03
N HIS A 69 -3.38 4.90 0.63
CA HIS A 69 -2.01 4.44 0.38
C HIS A 69 -1.83 4.02 -1.07
N LEU A 70 -2.82 3.28 -1.60
CA LEU A 70 -2.78 2.80 -2.97
C LEU A 70 -2.81 3.97 -3.97
N GLU A 71 -3.69 4.94 -3.76
CA GLU A 71 -3.78 6.12 -4.61
C GLU A 71 -2.48 6.91 -4.61
N THR A 72 -1.87 7.07 -3.46
CA THR A 72 -0.60 7.79 -3.33
C THR A 72 0.52 7.09 -4.11
N ASP A 73 0.59 5.76 -4.00
CA ASP A 73 1.60 5.00 -4.74
C ASP A 73 1.35 5.05 -6.25
N LEU A 74 0.08 5.02 -6.65
CA LEU A 74 -0.30 5.11 -8.06
C LEU A 74 0.08 6.47 -8.65
N GLU A 75 -0.23 7.56 -7.93
CA GLU A 75 0.10 8.92 -8.34
C GLU A 75 1.61 9.15 -8.42
N SER A 76 2.36 8.51 -7.55
CA SER A 76 3.82 8.61 -7.51
C SER A 76 4.51 7.78 -8.59
N GLY A 77 3.75 6.94 -9.31
CA GLY A 77 4.32 6.08 -10.34
C GLY A 77 5.05 4.85 -9.79
N PHE A 78 4.80 4.46 -8.56
CA PHE A 78 5.45 3.29 -7.96
C PHE A 78 4.73 1.99 -8.27
N ILE A 79 3.45 2.07 -8.62
CA ILE A 79 2.63 0.91 -8.98
C ILE A 79 1.77 1.25 -10.20
N GLU A 80 1.23 0.21 -10.83
CA GLU A 80 0.16 0.36 -11.81
C GLU A 80 -0.94 -0.64 -11.51
N LEU A 81 -2.14 -0.32 -11.97
CA LEU A 81 -3.29 -1.21 -11.86
C LEU A 81 -3.63 -1.73 -13.26
N TYR A 82 -3.97 -3.01 -13.35
CA TYR A 82 -4.28 -3.61 -14.65
C TYR A 82 -5.34 -4.68 -14.49
N GLN A 83 -6.04 -4.98 -15.57
CA GLN A 83 -7.05 -6.02 -15.56
C GLN A 83 -6.40 -7.37 -15.86
N HIS A 84 -6.91 -8.39 -15.19
CA HIS A 84 -6.54 -9.76 -15.51
C HIS A 84 -7.10 -10.12 -16.88
N ALA A 85 -6.25 -10.57 -17.76
CA ALA A 85 -6.67 -10.94 -19.11
C ALA A 85 -7.40 -12.29 -19.13
#